data_b23dfe7d9471986cdf6e4ad793a7f22d
#
_entry.id   b23dfe7d9471986cdf6e4ad793a7f22d
#
_cell.length_a   1.000
_cell.length_b   1.000
_cell.length_c   1.000
_cell.angle_alpha   90.00
_cell.angle_beta   90.00
_cell.angle_gamma   90.00
#
_symmetry.space_group_name_H-M   'P 1'
#
loop_
_entity.id
_entity.type
_entity.pdbx_description
1 polymer ?
#
loop_
_entity_poly.entity_id
_entity_poly.type
_entity_poly.pdbx_seq_one_letter_code
_entity_poly.pdbx_strand_id
1 'polypeptide(L)'
;MLKRTAIRALCNTTAYQRGLDIYRTGKRIQSLDIKSEGAVDKISAAVKGSGRNVYNTGFQYDTEADRIKEAYCDCPAFRSYSGICKHCVAVLLEYGDRKAYERVEIRRQQDEEQKQAELF
;
A
#
# COMPACT_ATOMS: atom_id res chain seq x y z
N MET A 1 6.99 -0.27 -10.11
CA MET A 1 6.27 -1.14 -9.17
C MET A 1 6.83 -0.97 -7.78
N LEU A 2 5.98 -0.73 -6.79
CA LEU A 2 6.42 -0.52 -5.41
C LEU A 2 7.01 -1.79 -4.82
N LYS A 3 8.25 -1.71 -4.35
CA LYS A 3 8.98 -2.83 -3.75
C LYS A 3 9.07 -2.67 -2.23
N ARG A 4 9.13 -3.79 -1.50
CA ARG A 4 9.32 -3.78 -0.05
C ARG A 4 10.60 -3.08 0.39
N THR A 5 11.66 -3.17 -0.40
CA THR A 5 12.92 -2.47 -0.13
C THR A 5 12.75 -0.95 -0.15
N ALA A 6 11.90 -0.42 -1.03
CA ALA A 6 11.59 1.01 -1.07
C ALA A 6 10.83 1.45 0.19
N ILE A 7 9.91 0.62 0.67
CA ILE A 7 9.17 0.89 1.92
C ILE A 7 10.12 0.89 3.12
N ARG A 8 11.01 -0.08 3.20
CA ARG A 8 12.01 -0.16 4.29
C ARG A 8 12.91 1.05 4.34
N ALA A 9 13.25 1.63 3.20
CA ALA A 9 14.09 2.83 3.13
C ALA A 9 13.43 4.07 3.70
N LEU A 10 12.09 4.09 3.85
CA LEU A 10 11.32 5.24 4.32
C LEU A 10 11.10 5.25 5.85
N CYS A 11 11.47 4.20 6.55
CA CYS A 11 11.15 4.05 7.97
C CYS A 11 12.29 3.34 8.72
N ASN A 12 12.22 3.39 10.05
CA ASN A 12 13.13 2.62 10.89
C ASN A 12 12.71 1.15 10.94
N THR A 13 13.61 0.28 11.43
CA THR A 13 13.39 -1.16 11.51
C THR A 13 12.17 -1.52 12.36
N THR A 14 11.98 -0.85 13.49
CA THR A 14 10.85 -1.11 14.39
C THR A 14 9.51 -0.79 13.72
N ALA A 15 9.42 0.36 13.05
CA ALA A 15 8.20 0.75 12.32
C ALA A 15 7.89 -0.23 11.20
N TYR A 16 8.90 -0.71 10.48
CA TYR A 16 8.74 -1.70 9.42
C TYR A 16 8.20 -3.02 9.98
N GLN A 17 8.81 -3.55 11.05
CA GLN A 17 8.39 -4.81 11.65
C GLN A 17 6.95 -4.74 12.18
N ARG A 18 6.62 -3.66 12.88
CA ARG A 18 5.25 -3.45 13.39
C ARG A 18 4.23 -3.26 12.28
N GLY A 19 4.61 -2.56 11.21
CA GLY A 19 3.75 -2.40 10.03
C GLY A 19 3.52 -3.72 9.31
N LEU A 20 4.54 -4.55 9.21
CA LEU A 20 4.45 -5.89 8.63
C LEU A 20 3.49 -6.76 9.43
N ASP A 21 3.52 -6.70 10.77
CA ASP A 21 2.59 -7.42 11.63
C ASP A 21 1.14 -6.97 11.42
N ILE A 22 0.90 -5.67 11.33
CA ILE A 22 -0.43 -5.12 11.03
C ILE A 22 -0.94 -5.63 9.68
N TYR A 23 -0.09 -5.58 8.67
CA TYR A 23 -0.39 -6.04 7.32
C TYR A 23 -0.75 -7.54 7.30
N ARG A 24 0.03 -8.37 7.99
CA ARG A 24 -0.17 -9.82 8.04
C ARG A 24 -1.46 -10.23 8.72
N THR A 25 -1.90 -9.50 9.74
CA THR A 25 -3.18 -9.81 10.39
C THR A 25 -4.39 -9.52 9.48
N GLY A 26 -4.27 -8.55 8.59
CA GLY A 26 -5.28 -8.17 7.61
C GLY A 26 -6.57 -7.56 8.19
N LYS A 27 -6.72 -7.54 9.52
CA LYS A 27 -7.95 -7.10 10.18
C LYS A 27 -7.92 -5.64 10.64
N ARG A 28 -6.73 -5.05 10.76
CA ARG A 28 -6.58 -3.70 11.29
C ARG A 28 -6.74 -2.62 10.22
N ILE A 29 -6.53 -2.95 8.95
CA ILE A 29 -6.83 -2.04 7.84
C ILE A 29 -8.31 -2.16 7.53
N GLN A 30 -9.10 -1.20 7.99
CA GLN A 30 -10.56 -1.24 7.88
C GLN A 30 -11.08 -0.80 6.52
N SER A 31 -10.38 0.12 5.88
CA SER A 31 -10.69 0.58 4.53
C SER A 31 -9.41 0.99 3.82
N LEU A 32 -9.40 0.85 2.51
CA LEU A 32 -8.31 1.32 1.67
C LEU A 32 -8.90 1.71 0.31
N ASP A 33 -8.80 3.00 -0.02
CA ASP A 33 -9.28 3.56 -1.27
C ASP A 33 -8.10 3.98 -2.13
N ILE A 34 -8.15 3.63 -3.40
CA ILE A 34 -7.15 4.00 -4.39
C ILE A 34 -7.84 4.83 -5.46
N LYS A 35 -7.39 6.05 -5.66
CA LYS A 35 -7.90 6.94 -6.70
C LYS A 35 -6.77 7.26 -7.67
N SER A 36 -6.88 6.76 -8.89
CA SER A 36 -5.87 6.97 -9.92
C SER A 36 -6.17 8.23 -10.73
N GLU A 37 -5.20 9.14 -10.77
CA GLU A 37 -5.26 10.37 -11.57
C GLU A 37 -4.00 10.44 -12.44
N GLY A 38 -4.11 10.09 -13.72
CA GLY A 38 -2.94 9.99 -14.61
C GLY A 38 -1.94 8.96 -14.09
N ALA A 39 -0.70 9.36 -13.92
CA ALA A 39 0.37 8.50 -13.40
C ALA A 39 0.40 8.41 -11.88
N VAL A 40 -0.46 9.16 -11.17
CA VAL A 40 -0.43 9.26 -9.71
C VAL A 40 -1.61 8.49 -9.12
N ASP A 41 -1.33 7.55 -8.22
CA ASP A 41 -2.32 6.91 -7.37
C ASP A 41 -2.38 7.66 -6.03
N LYS A 42 -3.58 8.04 -5.62
CA LYS A 42 -3.85 8.63 -4.31
C LYS A 42 -4.49 7.58 -3.42
N ILE A 43 -3.85 7.27 -2.32
CA ILE A 43 -4.28 6.22 -1.41
C ILE A 43 -4.71 6.84 -0.09
N SER A 44 -5.88 6.45 0.38
CA SER A 44 -6.35 6.79 1.72
C SER A 44 -6.89 5.54 2.40
N ALA A 45 -6.60 5.40 3.68
CA ALA A 45 -6.96 4.21 4.44
C ALA A 45 -7.30 4.58 5.88
N ALA A 46 -8.13 3.73 6.50
CA ALA A 46 -8.41 3.77 7.93
C ALA A 46 -7.77 2.54 8.57
N VAL A 47 -6.88 2.76 9.54
CA VAL A 47 -6.14 1.71 10.22
C VAL A 47 -6.45 1.75 11.72
N LYS A 48 -6.94 0.62 12.25
CA LYS A 48 -7.19 0.49 13.68
C LYS A 48 -5.87 0.37 14.44
N GLY A 49 -5.71 1.20 15.47
CA GLY A 49 -4.58 1.14 16.38
C GLY A 49 -4.71 -0.01 17.39
N SER A 50 -3.83 -0.04 18.38
CA SER A 50 -3.84 -1.07 19.44
C SER A 50 -4.99 -0.94 20.43
N GLY A 51 -5.78 0.13 20.36
CA GLY A 51 -6.96 0.36 21.19
C GLY A 51 -8.20 0.52 20.35
N ARG A 52 -9.07 1.48 20.74
CA ARG A 52 -10.29 1.81 19.98
C ARG A 52 -10.08 2.85 18.88
N ASN A 53 -8.90 3.45 18.83
CA ASN A 53 -8.60 4.52 17.90
C ASN A 53 -8.44 3.99 16.48
N VAL A 54 -9.01 4.73 15.52
CA VAL A 54 -8.80 4.49 14.10
C VAL A 54 -8.06 5.69 13.54
N TYR A 55 -6.97 5.45 12.84
CA TYR A 55 -6.12 6.49 12.29
C TYR A 55 -6.30 6.60 10.78
N ASN A 56 -6.37 7.84 10.30
CA ASN A 56 -6.40 8.11 8.87
C ASN A 56 -4.97 8.15 8.34
N THR A 57 -4.70 7.34 7.34
CA THR A 57 -3.39 7.15 6.75
C THR A 57 -3.49 7.32 5.25
N GLY A 58 -2.53 7.99 4.64
CA GLY A 58 -2.55 8.17 3.20
C GLY A 58 -1.19 8.48 2.63
N PHE A 59 -1.10 8.34 1.32
CA PHE A 59 0.08 8.70 0.55
C PHE A 59 -0.29 8.82 -0.92
N GLN A 60 0.64 9.35 -1.70
CA GLN A 60 0.55 9.33 -3.16
C GLN A 60 1.70 8.49 -3.71
N TYR A 61 1.42 7.75 -4.77
CA TYR A 61 2.43 6.96 -5.45
C TYR A 61 2.45 7.37 -6.92
N ASP A 62 3.61 7.87 -7.37
CA ASP A 62 3.84 8.18 -8.77
C ASP A 62 4.33 6.92 -9.47
N THR A 63 3.49 6.35 -10.33
CA THR A 63 3.78 5.07 -11.00
C THR A 63 4.88 5.19 -12.05
N GLU A 64 5.06 6.35 -12.66
CA GLU A 64 6.13 6.57 -13.64
C GLU A 64 7.48 6.79 -12.96
N ALA A 65 7.52 7.62 -11.93
CA ALA A 65 8.74 7.91 -11.19
C ALA A 65 9.08 6.84 -10.15
N ASP A 66 8.16 5.92 -9.86
CA ASP A 66 8.28 4.90 -8.81
C ASP A 66 8.62 5.54 -7.46
N ARG A 67 7.85 6.57 -7.06
CA ARG A 67 8.09 7.37 -5.85
C ARG A 67 6.83 7.50 -5.01
N ILE A 68 7.04 7.35 -3.70
CA ILE A 68 6.02 7.63 -2.69
C ILE A 68 6.14 9.10 -2.30
N LYS A 69 4.99 9.80 -2.31
CA LYS A 69 4.90 11.22 -1.98
C LYS A 69 3.82 11.45 -0.92
N GLU A 70 3.99 12.51 -0.16
CA GLU A 70 2.96 13.05 0.75
C GLU A 70 2.36 12.01 1.69
N ALA A 71 3.21 11.12 2.22
CA ALA A 71 2.77 10.16 3.22
C ALA A 71 2.37 10.88 4.52
N TYR A 72 1.21 10.49 5.08
CA TYR A 72 0.73 11.07 6.33
C TYR A 72 -0.01 10.02 7.16
N CYS A 73 -0.05 10.24 8.47
CA CYS A 73 -0.88 9.51 9.40
C CYS A 73 -1.19 10.41 10.59
N ASP A 74 -2.41 10.36 11.10
CA ASP A 74 -2.81 11.17 12.25
C ASP A 74 -2.54 10.49 13.59
N CYS A 75 -1.76 9.42 13.60
CA CYS A 75 -1.35 8.77 14.85
C CYS A 75 -0.27 9.60 15.58
N PRO A 76 -0.19 9.50 16.93
CA PRO A 76 0.79 10.26 17.69
C PRO A 76 2.24 9.94 17.31
N ALA A 77 2.52 8.70 16.92
CA ALA A 77 3.87 8.23 16.60
C ALA A 77 4.41 8.80 15.28
N PHE A 78 3.55 9.25 14.38
CA PHE A 78 3.99 9.74 13.07
C PHE A 78 4.94 10.93 13.17
N ARG A 79 4.71 11.81 14.14
CA ARG A 79 5.56 13.00 14.36
C ARG A 79 6.77 12.72 15.25
N SER A 80 6.79 11.57 15.91
CA SER A 80 7.84 11.23 16.89
C SER A 80 9.00 10.45 16.29
N TYR A 81 8.82 9.83 15.12
CA TYR A 81 9.84 9.02 14.47
C TYR A 81 10.41 9.71 13.23
N SER A 82 11.67 9.44 12.94
CA SER A 82 12.22 9.75 11.63
C SER A 82 11.68 8.75 10.61
N GLY A 83 11.00 9.26 9.59
CA GLY A 83 10.36 8.43 8.57
C GLY A 83 8.90 8.14 8.86
N ILE A 84 8.31 7.26 8.06
CA ILE A 84 6.89 6.93 8.16
C ILE A 84 6.61 5.98 9.33
N CYS A 85 5.38 6.04 9.86
CA CYS A 85 4.97 5.20 10.97
C CYS A 85 4.53 3.80 10.53
N LYS A 86 4.30 2.90 11.49
CA LYS A 86 3.84 1.53 11.25
C LYS A 86 2.54 1.44 10.45
N HIS A 87 1.63 2.40 10.63
CA HIS A 87 0.35 2.42 9.90
C HIS A 87 0.57 2.72 8.42
N CYS A 88 1.45 3.67 8.10
CA CYS A 88 1.83 3.94 6.70
C CYS A 88 2.51 2.72 6.06
N VAL A 89 3.38 2.04 6.79
CA VAL A 89 4.04 0.82 6.31
C VAL A 89 3.02 -0.24 5.95
N ALA A 90 2.06 -0.50 6.83
CA ALA A 90 1.02 -1.50 6.61
C ALA A 90 0.19 -1.19 5.36
N VAL A 91 -0.22 0.07 5.19
CA VAL A 91 -1.01 0.50 4.03
C VAL A 91 -0.21 0.42 2.73
N LEU A 92 1.08 0.78 2.77
CA LEU A 92 1.96 0.64 1.61
C LEU A 92 2.13 -0.82 1.18
N LEU A 93 2.27 -1.74 2.12
CA LEU A 93 2.37 -3.18 1.85
C LEU A 93 1.07 -3.70 1.22
N GLU A 94 -0.07 -3.31 1.76
CA GLU A 94 -1.38 -3.71 1.23
C GLU A 94 -1.62 -3.14 -0.17
N TYR A 95 -1.28 -1.89 -0.39
CA TYR A 95 -1.35 -1.27 -1.70
C TYR A 95 -0.50 -2.00 -2.73
N GLY A 96 0.73 -2.34 -2.37
CA GLY A 96 1.64 -3.08 -3.24
C GLY A 96 1.07 -4.44 -3.65
N ASP A 97 0.47 -5.17 -2.70
CA ASP A 97 -0.17 -6.46 -2.98
C ASP A 97 -1.39 -6.32 -3.91
N ARG A 98 -2.24 -5.34 -3.67
CA ARG A 98 -3.41 -5.11 -4.53
C ARG A 98 -3.01 -4.81 -5.97
N LYS A 99 -1.97 -4.01 -6.16
CA LYS A 99 -1.47 -3.69 -7.50
C LYS A 99 -0.83 -4.91 -8.17
N ALA A 100 -0.11 -5.73 -7.44
CA ALA A 100 0.46 -6.97 -7.96
C ALA A 100 -0.64 -7.95 -8.38
N TYR A 101 -1.72 -8.07 -7.58
CA TYR A 101 -2.87 -8.92 -7.88
C TYR A 101 -3.59 -8.46 -9.17
N GLU A 102 -3.84 -7.17 -9.31
CA GLU A 102 -4.45 -6.60 -10.51
C GLU A 102 -3.68 -6.95 -11.78
N ARG A 103 -2.34 -6.87 -11.73
CA ARG A 103 -1.49 -7.22 -12.87
C ARG A 103 -1.58 -8.69 -13.24
N VAL A 104 -1.64 -9.58 -12.25
CA VAL A 104 -1.78 -11.02 -12.48
C VAL A 104 -3.12 -11.33 -13.13
N GLU A 105 -4.21 -10.72 -12.67
CA GLU A 105 -5.54 -10.90 -13.24
C GLU A 105 -5.62 -10.39 -14.69
N ILE A 106 -5.03 -9.24 -14.97
CA ILE A 106 -4.98 -8.70 -16.34
C ILE A 106 -4.23 -9.66 -17.26
N ARG A 107 -3.11 -10.20 -16.84
CA ARG A 107 -2.33 -11.18 -17.63
C ARG A 107 -3.13 -12.46 -17.88
N ARG A 108 -3.84 -12.98 -16.89
CA ARG A 108 -4.68 -14.17 -17.03
C ARG A 108 -5.79 -13.95 -18.06
N GLN A 109 -6.46 -12.81 -18.03
CA GLN A 109 -7.50 -12.45 -18.99
C GLN A 109 -6.94 -12.36 -20.41
N GLN A 110 -5.78 -11.76 -20.59
CA GLN A 110 -5.12 -11.67 -21.88
C GLN A 110 -4.72 -13.05 -22.43
N ASP A 111 -4.19 -13.93 -21.59
CA ASP A 111 -3.83 -15.29 -21.97
C ASP A 111 -5.05 -16.12 -22.36
N GLU A 112 -6.17 -15.98 -21.64
CA GLU A 112 -7.43 -16.66 -21.99
C GLU A 112 -7.99 -16.17 -23.31
N GLU A 113 -8.00 -14.88 -23.58
CA GLU A 113 -8.42 -14.30 -24.86
C GLU A 113 -7.55 -14.79 -26.01
N GLN A 114 -6.25 -14.88 -25.80
CA GLN A 114 -5.32 -15.35 -26.83
C GLN A 114 -5.51 -16.84 -27.13
N LYS A 115 -5.78 -17.66 -26.12
CA LYS A 115 -6.11 -19.08 -26.31
C LYS A 115 -7.41 -19.27 -27.09
N GLN A 116 -8.43 -18.48 -26.83
CA GLN A 116 -9.68 -18.52 -27.56
C GLN A 116 -9.50 -18.13 -29.04
N ALA A 117 -8.64 -17.14 -29.30
CA ALA A 117 -8.31 -16.74 -30.66
C ALA A 117 -7.57 -17.83 -31.46
N GLU A 118 -6.73 -18.62 -30.81
CA GLU A 118 -5.99 -19.72 -31.40
C GLU A 118 -6.88 -20.94 -31.72
N LEU A 119 -8.03 -21.10 -31.07
CA LEU A 119 -8.95 -22.20 -31.27
C LEU A 119 -9.91 -21.98 -32.46
N PHE A 120 -9.91 -20.82 -33.04
CA PHE A 120 -10.68 -20.44 -34.21
C PHE A 120 -9.78 -20.12 -35.41
#